data_a095651568dfe7b80e6fc11c3f57a5ab
#
_entry.id   a095651568dfe7b80e6fc11c3f57a5ab
#
_cell.length_a   1.000
_cell.length_b   1.000
_cell.length_c   1.000
_cell.angle_alpha   90.00
_cell.angle_beta   90.00
_cell.angle_gamma   90.00
#
_symmetry.space_group_name_H-M   'P 1'
#
loop_
_entity.id
_entity.type
_entity.pdbx_description
1 polymer ?
#
loop_
_entity_poly.entity_id
_entity_poly.type
_entity_poly.pdbx_seq_one_letter_code
_entity_poly.pdbx_strand_id
1 'polypeptide(L)'
;MIKRIFTLLLLILGVVTVYSQNIERLESEPTFKGITIGMPINSIANKLSFDSVVNGTAVYNLKDSQYYSVFGISMNHAQVVVKNGKVYMILIVKTVQGSESNPTIFDASELQTIERGLIERFGRPTQPIYKKGEVYTTGSQWNSKTKAVGVYMDFYGTFNGYMLVFTMGEGVERKVDF
;
A
#
# COMPACT_ATOMS: atom_id res chain seq x y z
N MET A 1 11.33 -13.44 -44.01
CA MET A 1 11.46 -14.00 -42.66
C MET A 1 12.07 -12.99 -41.69
N ILE A 2 13.17 -12.35 -41.96
CA ILE A 2 13.89 -11.37 -41.11
C ILE A 2 13.02 -10.19 -40.65
N LYS A 3 12.17 -9.59 -41.55
CA LYS A 3 11.29 -8.47 -41.19
C LYS A 3 10.27 -8.84 -40.10
N ARG A 4 9.74 -10.06 -40.09
CA ARG A 4 8.75 -10.51 -39.08
C ARG A 4 9.40 -10.74 -37.72
N ILE A 5 10.66 -11.18 -37.68
CA ILE A 5 11.43 -11.38 -36.45
C ILE A 5 11.76 -10.01 -35.82
N PHE A 6 12.11 -9.01 -36.67
CA PHE A 6 12.41 -7.66 -36.20
C PHE A 6 11.19 -6.96 -35.60
N THR A 7 9.99 -7.15 -36.19
CA THR A 7 8.73 -6.60 -35.69
C THR A 7 8.33 -7.25 -34.36
N LEU A 8 8.55 -8.56 -34.23
CA LEU A 8 8.28 -9.30 -32.99
C LEU A 8 9.23 -8.85 -31.85
N LEU A 9 10.50 -8.64 -32.16
CA LEU A 9 11.52 -8.15 -31.23
C LEU A 9 11.21 -6.73 -30.73
N LEU A 10 10.76 -5.84 -31.63
CA LEU A 10 10.32 -4.48 -31.28
C LEU A 10 9.07 -4.47 -30.40
N LEU A 11 8.11 -5.37 -30.64
CA LEU A 11 6.93 -5.53 -29.79
C LEU A 11 7.28 -6.03 -28.38
N ILE A 12 8.21 -6.96 -28.25
CA ILE A 12 8.67 -7.47 -26.95
C ILE A 12 9.42 -6.38 -26.18
N LEU A 13 10.31 -5.63 -26.85
CA LEU A 13 11.02 -4.49 -26.24
C LEU A 13 10.06 -3.38 -25.80
N GLY A 14 9.01 -3.08 -26.58
CA GLY A 14 7.99 -2.08 -26.22
C GLY A 14 7.21 -2.47 -24.97
N VAL A 15 6.86 -3.73 -24.79
CA VAL A 15 6.13 -4.22 -23.63
C VAL A 15 7.00 -4.16 -22.36
N VAL A 16 8.29 -4.51 -22.45
CA VAL A 16 9.21 -4.46 -21.30
C VAL A 16 9.42 -3.02 -20.82
N THR A 17 9.52 -2.05 -21.73
CA THR A 17 9.69 -0.64 -21.36
C THR A 17 8.46 -0.04 -20.68
N VAL A 18 7.24 -0.43 -21.06
CA VAL A 18 6.01 0.04 -20.42
C VAL A 18 5.91 -0.45 -18.96
N TYR A 19 6.30 -1.67 -18.67
CA TYR A 19 6.29 -2.19 -17.30
C TYR A 19 7.37 -1.57 -16.41
N SER A 20 8.56 -1.28 -16.95
CA SER A 20 9.64 -0.59 -16.24
C SER A 20 9.25 0.84 -15.88
N GLN A 21 8.62 1.59 -16.79
CA GLN A 21 8.23 2.98 -16.56
C GLN A 21 7.20 3.15 -15.43
N ASN A 22 6.30 2.19 -15.22
CA ASN A 22 5.27 2.31 -14.19
C ASN A 22 5.82 2.15 -12.77
N ILE A 23 6.76 1.26 -12.53
CA ILE A 23 7.37 1.12 -11.20
C ILE A 23 8.34 2.25 -10.86
N GLU A 24 9.01 2.85 -11.85
CA GLU A 24 9.83 4.04 -11.68
C GLU A 24 9.02 5.25 -11.21
N ARG A 25 7.72 5.29 -11.53
CA ARG A 25 6.81 6.30 -11.01
C ARG A 25 6.67 6.23 -9.49
N LEU A 26 6.72 5.05 -8.89
CA LEU A 26 6.71 4.91 -7.43
C LEU A 26 7.97 5.53 -6.80
N GLU A 27 9.10 5.46 -7.49
CA GLU A 27 10.34 6.08 -7.02
C GLU A 27 10.31 7.61 -7.14
N SER A 28 9.83 8.13 -8.27
CA SER A 28 9.83 9.57 -8.57
C SER A 28 8.67 10.33 -7.92
N GLU A 29 7.51 9.68 -7.78
CA GLU A 29 6.27 10.29 -7.27
C GLU A 29 5.61 9.44 -6.18
N PRO A 30 6.28 9.16 -5.04
CA PRO A 30 5.72 8.35 -3.95
C PRO A 30 4.72 9.18 -3.14
N THR A 31 3.60 9.57 -3.79
CA THR A 31 2.63 10.53 -3.26
C THR A 31 1.25 9.90 -3.10
N PHE A 32 0.66 10.06 -1.91
CA PHE A 32 -0.72 9.72 -1.61
C PHE A 32 -1.48 10.99 -1.21
N LYS A 33 -2.44 11.42 -2.05
CA LYS A 33 -3.32 12.59 -1.79
C LYS A 33 -2.58 13.85 -1.32
N GLY A 34 -1.45 14.16 -1.97
CA GLY A 34 -0.63 15.33 -1.68
C GLY A 34 0.34 15.16 -0.51
N ILE A 35 0.45 13.96 0.06
CA ILE A 35 1.49 13.61 1.04
C ILE A 35 2.54 12.77 0.31
N THR A 36 3.78 13.28 0.28
CA THR A 36 4.90 12.63 -0.41
C THR A 36 5.83 11.99 0.62
N ILE A 37 6.27 10.75 0.38
CA ILE A 37 7.28 10.09 1.22
C ILE A 37 8.59 10.87 1.15
N GLY A 38 9.18 11.15 2.31
CA GLY A 38 10.39 11.95 2.46
C GLY A 38 10.15 13.46 2.65
N MET A 39 8.92 13.97 2.49
CA MET A 39 8.63 15.38 2.73
C MET A 39 8.80 15.75 4.21
N PRO A 40 9.20 17.02 4.53
CA PRO A 40 9.27 17.49 5.90
C PRO A 40 7.90 17.48 6.57
N ILE A 41 7.81 16.96 7.81
CA ILE A 41 6.54 16.88 8.56
C ILE A 41 5.90 18.24 8.77
N ASN A 42 6.72 19.29 8.94
CA ASN A 42 6.23 20.65 9.17
C ASN A 42 5.40 21.20 7.99
N SER A 43 5.61 20.70 6.76
CA SER A 43 4.84 21.13 5.58
C SER A 43 3.38 20.67 5.59
N ILE A 44 3.04 19.69 6.45
CA ILE A 44 1.69 19.15 6.61
C ILE A 44 1.20 19.18 8.08
N ALA A 45 1.88 19.90 8.97
CA ALA A 45 1.59 19.89 10.41
C ALA A 45 0.13 20.25 10.73
N ASN A 46 -0.47 21.16 9.98
CA ASN A 46 -1.87 21.57 10.14
C ASN A 46 -2.88 20.45 9.83
N LYS A 47 -2.48 19.44 9.05
CA LYS A 47 -3.30 18.27 8.67
C LYS A 47 -3.17 17.12 9.67
N LEU A 48 -2.34 17.26 10.70
CA LEU A 48 -1.96 16.18 11.60
C LEU A 48 -2.44 16.43 13.03
N SER A 49 -2.71 15.34 13.74
CA SER A 49 -2.77 15.28 15.19
C SER A 49 -1.81 14.19 15.68
N PHE A 50 -1.03 14.54 16.73
CA PHE A 50 -0.13 13.54 17.34
C PHE A 50 -0.94 12.39 17.91
N ASP A 51 -0.49 11.17 17.69
CA ASP A 51 -1.09 9.95 18.19
C ASP A 51 -0.21 9.33 19.27
N SER A 52 0.97 8.83 18.87
CA SER A 52 1.82 8.05 19.77
C SER A 52 3.29 8.03 19.29
N VAL A 53 4.14 7.43 20.12
CA VAL A 53 5.50 7.03 19.73
C VAL A 53 5.61 5.53 19.83
N VAL A 54 5.95 4.87 18.73
CA VAL A 54 6.14 3.43 18.65
C VAL A 54 7.59 3.15 18.27
N ASN A 55 8.33 2.48 19.15
CA ASN A 55 9.76 2.16 18.93
C ASN A 55 10.60 3.39 18.52
N GLY A 56 10.39 4.53 19.19
CA GLY A 56 11.11 5.77 18.92
C GLY A 56 10.67 6.50 17.64
N THR A 57 9.62 6.05 16.99
CA THR A 57 9.07 6.64 15.76
C THR A 57 7.74 7.31 16.05
N ALA A 58 7.58 8.58 15.70
CA ALA A 58 6.35 9.32 15.95
C ALA A 58 5.28 8.96 14.93
N VAL A 59 4.06 8.75 15.42
CA VAL A 59 2.86 8.45 14.63
C VAL A 59 1.87 9.60 14.77
N TYR A 60 1.28 10.02 13.67
CA TYR A 60 0.28 11.08 13.62
C TYR A 60 -0.95 10.61 12.84
N ASN A 61 -2.13 10.96 13.35
CA ASN A 61 -3.38 10.78 12.63
C ASN A 61 -3.59 11.91 11.62
N LEU A 62 -4.06 11.58 10.43
CA LEU A 62 -4.52 12.53 9.42
C LEU A 62 -5.94 13.00 9.77
N LYS A 63 -6.19 14.33 9.79
CA LYS A 63 -7.46 14.92 10.25
C LYS A 63 -8.54 14.92 9.16
N ASP A 64 -8.15 15.19 7.91
CA ASP A 64 -9.11 15.44 6.84
C ASP A 64 -9.72 14.14 6.33
N SER A 65 -11.03 14.13 6.14
CA SER A 65 -11.80 12.96 5.67
C SER A 65 -11.34 12.42 4.31
N GLN A 66 -10.75 13.27 3.45
CA GLN A 66 -10.22 12.84 2.16
C GLN A 66 -9.18 11.72 2.27
N TYR A 67 -8.45 11.63 3.39
CA TYR A 67 -7.42 10.61 3.60
C TYR A 67 -8.01 9.24 3.95
N TYR A 68 -9.25 9.18 4.37
CA TYR A 68 -9.95 7.96 4.80
C TYR A 68 -10.60 7.22 3.63
N SER A 69 -9.96 7.22 2.46
CA SER A 69 -10.34 6.37 1.34
C SER A 69 -9.14 6.03 0.46
N VAL A 70 -9.14 4.84 -0.14
CA VAL A 70 -8.13 4.37 -1.10
C VAL A 70 -8.86 3.80 -2.30
N PHE A 71 -8.69 4.39 -3.48
CA PHE A 71 -9.41 4.02 -4.72
C PHE A 71 -10.92 3.85 -4.55
N GLY A 72 -11.55 4.75 -3.77
CA GLY A 72 -12.98 4.72 -3.50
C GLY A 72 -13.41 3.81 -2.34
N ILE A 73 -12.54 2.96 -1.82
CA ILE A 73 -12.81 2.13 -0.65
C ILE A 73 -12.66 2.98 0.62
N SER A 74 -13.72 3.03 1.45
CA SER A 74 -13.71 3.74 2.72
C SER A 74 -12.83 3.01 3.74
N MET A 75 -12.03 3.79 4.45
CA MET A 75 -11.12 3.33 5.51
C MET A 75 -11.47 4.02 6.82
N ASN A 76 -11.07 3.48 7.97
CA ASN A 76 -11.41 4.07 9.26
C ASN A 76 -10.22 4.60 10.06
N HIS A 77 -8.99 4.33 9.61
CA HIS A 77 -7.77 4.89 10.17
C HIS A 77 -6.85 5.41 9.07
N ALA A 78 -6.28 6.59 9.26
CA ALA A 78 -5.34 7.20 8.33
C ALA A 78 -4.20 7.86 9.10
N GLN A 79 -2.99 7.35 8.95
CA GLN A 79 -1.84 7.74 9.76
C GLN A 79 -0.60 8.00 8.89
N VAL A 80 0.29 8.84 9.40
CA VAL A 80 1.66 8.98 8.91
C VAL A 80 2.64 8.63 10.01
N VAL A 81 3.66 7.91 9.64
CA VAL A 81 4.80 7.56 10.48
C VAL A 81 5.94 8.49 10.12
N VAL A 82 6.56 9.11 11.12
CA VAL A 82 7.58 10.15 10.94
C VAL A 82 8.91 9.68 11.52
N LYS A 83 9.97 9.74 10.70
CA LYS A 83 11.33 9.44 11.10
C LYS A 83 12.25 10.60 10.69
N ASN A 84 13.10 11.06 11.61
CA ASN A 84 14.02 12.16 11.35
C ASN A 84 13.33 13.43 10.79
N GLY A 85 12.13 13.77 11.31
CA GLY A 85 11.37 14.93 10.88
C GLY A 85 10.75 14.85 9.48
N LYS A 86 10.76 13.67 8.85
CA LYS A 86 10.21 13.44 7.51
C LYS A 86 9.15 12.35 7.53
N VAL A 87 8.19 12.44 6.62
CA VAL A 87 7.21 11.37 6.38
C VAL A 87 7.95 10.14 5.87
N TYR A 88 7.95 9.10 6.68
CA TYR A 88 8.59 7.82 6.41
C TYR A 88 7.63 6.81 5.79
N MET A 89 6.39 6.78 6.30
CA MET A 89 5.36 5.86 5.82
C MET A 89 3.97 6.48 6.00
N ILE A 90 3.06 6.16 5.09
CA ILE A 90 1.64 6.40 5.17
C ILE A 90 0.98 5.04 5.41
N LEU A 91 0.08 4.97 6.40
CA LEU A 91 -0.66 3.78 6.79
C LEU A 91 -2.14 4.10 6.79
N ILE A 92 -2.92 3.43 5.95
CA ILE A 92 -4.37 3.59 5.86
C ILE A 92 -5.00 2.23 6.10
N VAL A 93 -5.91 2.16 7.09
CA VAL A 93 -6.43 0.88 7.57
C VAL A 93 -7.96 0.92 7.63
N LYS A 94 -8.57 -0.18 7.25
CA LYS A 94 -9.97 -0.51 7.53
C LYS A 94 -9.98 -1.73 8.44
N THR A 95 -10.51 -1.58 9.65
CA THR A 95 -10.75 -2.68 10.57
C THR A 95 -12.24 -3.00 10.55
N VAL A 96 -12.58 -4.25 10.33
CA VAL A 96 -13.94 -4.78 10.41
C VAL A 96 -13.95 -5.86 11.49
N GLN A 97 -14.82 -5.70 12.48
CA GLN A 97 -14.99 -6.66 13.57
C GLN A 97 -16.32 -7.39 13.37
N GLY A 98 -16.26 -8.71 13.37
CA GLY A 98 -17.43 -9.56 13.48
C GLY A 98 -17.67 -9.99 14.94
N SER A 99 -18.79 -10.64 15.18
CA SER A 99 -19.09 -11.31 16.44
C SER A 99 -19.58 -12.73 16.15
N GLU A 100 -19.63 -13.60 17.17
CA GLU A 100 -20.18 -14.95 17.00
C GLU A 100 -21.63 -14.92 16.51
N SER A 101 -22.40 -13.89 16.94
CA SER A 101 -23.80 -13.71 16.53
C SER A 101 -23.97 -13.02 15.17
N ASN A 102 -22.94 -12.33 14.68
CA ASN A 102 -22.92 -11.65 13.38
C ASN A 102 -21.55 -11.79 12.73
N PRO A 103 -21.24 -12.96 12.14
CA PRO A 103 -19.94 -13.19 11.51
C PRO A 103 -19.75 -12.26 10.32
N THR A 104 -18.58 -11.64 10.25
CA THR A 104 -18.22 -10.81 9.10
C THR A 104 -17.98 -11.71 7.90
N ILE A 105 -18.75 -11.51 6.83
CA ILE A 105 -18.50 -12.17 5.55
C ILE A 105 -17.26 -11.52 4.94
N PHE A 106 -16.26 -12.36 4.63
CA PHE A 106 -15.09 -11.93 3.89
C PHE A 106 -15.47 -11.50 2.46
N ASP A 107 -15.15 -10.27 2.13
CA ASP A 107 -15.27 -9.76 0.77
C ASP A 107 -13.90 -9.32 0.23
N ALA A 108 -13.34 -10.13 -0.66
CA ALA A 108 -12.08 -9.82 -1.34
C ALA A 108 -12.20 -8.65 -2.35
N SER A 109 -13.41 -8.22 -2.66
CA SER A 109 -13.63 -7.20 -3.71
C SER A 109 -12.97 -5.86 -3.41
N GLU A 110 -12.91 -5.48 -2.12
CA GLU A 110 -12.24 -4.25 -1.69
C GLU A 110 -10.72 -4.32 -1.91
N LEU A 111 -10.10 -5.44 -1.51
CA LEU A 111 -8.68 -5.69 -1.77
C LEU A 111 -8.38 -5.66 -3.27
N GLN A 112 -9.16 -6.38 -4.07
CA GLN A 112 -9.02 -6.42 -5.54
C GLN A 112 -9.20 -5.04 -6.18
N THR A 113 -10.11 -4.21 -5.65
CA THR A 113 -10.33 -2.85 -6.14
C THR A 113 -9.10 -1.98 -5.92
N ILE A 114 -8.50 -2.03 -4.74
CA ILE A 114 -7.25 -1.30 -4.44
C ILE A 114 -6.09 -1.85 -5.28
N GLU A 115 -5.95 -3.18 -5.39
CA GLU A 115 -4.91 -3.80 -6.23
C GLU A 115 -5.02 -3.35 -7.68
N ARG A 116 -6.23 -3.31 -8.25
CA ARG A 116 -6.46 -2.83 -9.62
C ARG A 116 -5.99 -1.40 -9.80
N GLY A 117 -6.36 -0.49 -8.89
CA GLY A 117 -5.91 0.90 -8.93
C GLY A 117 -4.38 1.05 -8.81
N LEU A 118 -3.73 0.20 -8.02
CA LEU A 118 -2.27 0.16 -7.92
C LEU A 118 -1.62 -0.42 -9.17
N ILE A 119 -2.23 -1.45 -9.80
CA ILE A 119 -1.77 -2.00 -11.08
C ILE A 119 -1.85 -0.95 -12.20
N GLU A 120 -2.93 -0.19 -12.28
CA GLU A 120 -3.08 0.90 -13.24
C GLU A 120 -2.02 1.99 -13.04
N ARG A 121 -1.64 2.26 -11.80
CA ARG A 121 -0.69 3.31 -11.45
C ARG A 121 0.78 2.89 -11.53
N PHE A 122 1.11 1.69 -11.07
CA PHE A 122 2.49 1.22 -10.88
C PHE A 122 2.84 -0.05 -11.67
N GLY A 123 1.90 -0.57 -12.46
CA GLY A 123 2.07 -1.84 -13.17
C GLY A 123 1.82 -3.05 -12.27
N ARG A 124 2.26 -4.22 -12.72
CA ARG A 124 2.08 -5.46 -11.95
C ARG A 124 2.83 -5.43 -10.63
N PRO A 125 2.30 -6.06 -9.56
CA PRO A 125 3.02 -6.17 -8.29
C PRO A 125 4.35 -6.90 -8.48
N THR A 126 5.35 -6.47 -7.70
CA THR A 126 6.69 -7.07 -7.73
C THR A 126 6.74 -8.37 -6.95
N GLN A 127 5.88 -8.49 -5.93
CA GLN A 127 5.76 -9.72 -5.15
C GLN A 127 4.38 -9.86 -4.49
N PRO A 128 3.88 -11.08 -4.28
CA PRO A 128 2.72 -11.33 -3.46
C PRO A 128 3.07 -11.16 -1.97
N ILE A 129 2.08 -10.78 -1.15
CA ILE A 129 2.15 -10.87 0.30
C ILE A 129 1.30 -12.07 0.68
N TYR A 130 1.92 -13.05 1.32
CA TYR A 130 1.23 -14.24 1.80
C TYR A 130 1.84 -14.71 3.11
N LYS A 131 1.03 -14.87 4.15
CA LYS A 131 1.42 -15.45 5.43
C LYS A 131 0.29 -16.33 5.94
N LYS A 132 0.63 -17.54 6.37
CA LYS A 132 -0.29 -18.47 7.03
C LYS A 132 0.19 -18.72 8.46
N GLY A 133 -0.69 -18.49 9.44
CA GLY A 133 -0.41 -18.65 10.86
C GLY A 133 -1.67 -18.34 11.66
N GLU A 134 -1.52 -17.82 12.86
CA GLU A 134 -2.64 -17.29 13.67
C GLU A 134 -3.40 -16.16 12.95
N VAL A 135 -2.66 -15.38 12.16
CA VAL A 135 -3.21 -14.38 11.24
C VAL A 135 -2.92 -14.84 9.81
N TYR A 136 -3.96 -15.00 9.02
CA TYR A 136 -3.81 -15.24 7.59
C TYR A 136 -3.71 -13.90 6.86
N THR A 137 -2.62 -13.65 6.13
CA THR A 137 -2.40 -12.43 5.36
C THR A 137 -2.36 -12.75 3.88
N THR A 138 -3.06 -11.98 3.06
CA THR A 138 -2.98 -12.03 1.60
C THR A 138 -2.96 -10.63 1.00
N GLY A 139 -2.24 -10.43 -0.11
CA GLY A 139 -2.15 -9.15 -0.79
C GLY A 139 -1.00 -9.06 -1.77
N SER A 140 -0.66 -7.83 -2.12
CA SER A 140 0.35 -7.52 -3.13
C SER A 140 1.23 -6.34 -2.71
N GLN A 141 2.48 -6.37 -3.17
CA GLN A 141 3.46 -5.32 -2.93
C GLN A 141 4.16 -4.91 -4.22
N TRP A 142 4.41 -3.61 -4.34
CA TRP A 142 5.21 -2.97 -5.38
C TRP A 142 6.44 -2.36 -4.75
N ASN A 143 7.61 -2.81 -5.16
CA ASN A 143 8.90 -2.29 -4.69
C ASN A 143 9.61 -1.61 -5.85
N SER A 144 9.93 -0.33 -5.69
CA SER A 144 10.89 0.37 -6.52
C SER A 144 12.28 0.31 -5.86
N LYS A 145 13.21 1.14 -6.30
CA LYS A 145 14.58 1.14 -5.79
C LYS A 145 14.67 1.49 -4.29
N THR A 146 13.90 2.47 -3.83
CA THR A 146 13.92 2.94 -2.43
C THR A 146 12.53 3.09 -1.81
N LYS A 147 11.47 2.89 -2.57
CA LYS A 147 10.09 3.07 -2.14
C LYS A 147 9.30 1.79 -2.29
N ALA A 148 8.30 1.62 -1.45
CA ALA A 148 7.37 0.51 -1.53
C ALA A 148 5.93 0.99 -1.32
N VAL A 149 4.99 0.34 -2.00
CA VAL A 149 3.57 0.42 -1.70
C VAL A 149 3.02 -1.00 -1.57
N GLY A 150 2.16 -1.21 -0.61
CA GLY A 150 1.52 -2.50 -0.38
C GLY A 150 0.04 -2.36 -0.06
N VAL A 151 -0.72 -3.35 -0.47
CA VAL A 151 -2.07 -3.57 0.00
C VAL A 151 -2.22 -5.02 0.41
N TYR A 152 -2.79 -5.25 1.57
CA TYR A 152 -3.02 -6.60 2.07
C TYR A 152 -4.19 -6.64 3.03
N MET A 153 -4.69 -7.85 3.25
CA MET A 153 -5.74 -8.13 4.20
C MET A 153 -5.26 -9.16 5.21
N ASP A 154 -5.38 -8.80 6.48
CA ASP A 154 -5.11 -9.67 7.62
C ASP A 154 -6.43 -10.24 8.16
N PHE A 155 -6.50 -11.55 8.34
CA PHE A 155 -7.65 -12.27 8.91
C PHE A 155 -7.30 -12.79 10.28
N TYR A 156 -8.16 -12.50 11.24
CA TYR A 156 -8.03 -12.96 12.61
C TYR A 156 -8.96 -14.16 12.81
N GLY A 157 -8.39 -15.37 12.83
CA GLY A 157 -9.13 -16.65 12.74
C GLY A 157 -10.15 -16.92 13.84
N THR A 158 -10.06 -16.28 15.00
CA THR A 158 -10.95 -16.54 16.15
C THR A 158 -12.12 -15.57 16.27
N PHE A 159 -12.15 -14.44 15.56
CA PHE A 159 -13.15 -13.39 15.77
C PHE A 159 -13.89 -12.93 14.51
N ASN A 160 -13.86 -13.70 13.42
CA ASN A 160 -14.57 -13.32 12.19
C ASN A 160 -14.37 -11.85 11.78
N GLY A 161 -13.17 -11.31 12.01
CA GLY A 161 -12.79 -9.95 11.67
C GLY A 161 -11.65 -9.94 10.65
N TYR A 162 -11.51 -8.80 9.96
CA TYR A 162 -10.37 -8.57 9.07
C TYR A 162 -9.87 -7.14 9.17
N MET A 163 -8.64 -6.95 8.76
CA MET A 163 -8.02 -5.65 8.62
C MET A 163 -7.48 -5.51 7.19
N LEU A 164 -8.06 -4.57 6.42
CA LEU A 164 -7.55 -4.20 5.10
C LEU A 164 -6.57 -3.06 5.27
N VAL A 165 -5.34 -3.24 4.81
CA VAL A 165 -4.23 -2.32 5.02
C VAL A 165 -3.66 -1.85 3.69
N PHE A 166 -3.56 -0.54 3.53
CA PHE A 166 -2.76 0.11 2.49
C PHE A 166 -1.56 0.78 3.15
N THR A 167 -0.37 0.56 2.59
CA THR A 167 0.87 1.20 3.03
C THR A 167 1.62 1.81 1.85
N MET A 168 2.26 2.96 2.08
CA MET A 168 3.23 3.55 1.15
C MET A 168 4.38 4.12 1.98
N GLY A 169 5.63 3.77 1.67
CA GLY A 169 6.76 4.21 2.49
C GLY A 169 8.12 3.97 1.85
N GLU A 170 9.16 4.37 2.59
CA GLU A 170 10.55 4.05 2.25
C GLU A 170 10.77 2.56 2.50
N GLY A 171 11.19 1.84 1.45
CA GLY A 171 11.72 0.48 1.43
C GLY A 171 11.26 -0.46 2.55
N VAL A 172 9.93 -0.52 2.82
CA VAL A 172 9.42 -1.42 3.85
C VAL A 172 9.44 -2.83 3.27
N GLU A 173 10.63 -3.43 3.20
CA GLU A 173 10.73 -4.87 3.15
C GLU A 173 10.07 -5.39 4.43
N ARG A 174 8.81 -5.80 4.33
CA ARG A 174 8.33 -6.82 5.26
C ARG A 174 9.18 -8.05 4.95
N LYS A 175 10.23 -8.27 5.74
CA LYS A 175 10.81 -9.60 5.83
C LYS A 175 9.69 -10.49 6.34
N VAL A 176 9.06 -11.19 5.42
CA VAL A 176 8.19 -12.32 5.74
C VAL A 176 9.17 -13.41 6.14
N ASP A 177 9.47 -13.49 7.43
CA ASP A 177 10.19 -14.64 7.99
C ASP A 177 9.24 -15.83 7.82
N PHE A 178 9.61 -16.71 6.88
CA PHE A 178 8.93 -17.98 6.61
C PHE A 178 9.25 -18.99 7.71
#